data_63c47345395a7a261d4815d6cf328bf1
#
_entry.id   63c47345395a7a261d4815d6cf328bf1
#
_cell.length_a   1.000
_cell.length_b   1.000
_cell.length_c   1.000
_cell.angle_alpha   90.00
_cell.angle_beta   90.00
_cell.angle_gamma   90.00
#
_symmetry.space_group_name_H-M   'P 1'
#
loop_
_entity.id
_entity.type
_entity.pdbx_description
1 polymer ?
#
loop_
_entity_poly.entity_id
_entity_poly.type
_entity_poly.pdbx_seq_one_letter_code
_entity_poly.pdbx_strand_id
1 'polypeptide(L)'
;MSDRTVAHIAERIADHAREHRLEVVHVIMHGGEPLLAGPSRLKRFAEELELALDGVSVLDLRIHTNGVLLSEEFCEVFDAANVKVGISLDGDRVANDRHRLYANGRSSYDHVLKAINLLRERYPQLYAGVLCTVDILNDPVAVYTALLALEPPRIDFLLPHATWDRPPPHWVAGGTAYADWLIKIYDQWVSDGRPIAIRLFDSIASVAMGTGSKTESLGLKPSDLVVIEADGTYEQADSLKIAYDGAPAMGMNVFDQSLNEAARYPGVGGRLGDASMLARECQECPLVTSCGGGLYAHRYRTGTDFANPSVYCSDLFKLIPHVEQETIGRPHMFPLSALRVLAGAEGARRRPRDFVPRNSA
;
A
#
# COMPACT_ATOMS: atom_id res chain seq x y z
N MET A 1 -22.41 -2.19 -3.07
CA MET A 1 -22.55 -1.14 -2.04
C MET A 1 -23.81 -0.32 -2.35
N SER A 2 -24.69 -0.08 -1.35
CA SER A 2 -25.90 0.76 -1.50
C SER A 2 -25.57 2.24 -1.30
N ASP A 3 -26.45 3.15 -1.81
CA ASP A 3 -26.25 4.60 -1.58
C ASP A 3 -26.32 4.94 -0.08
N ARG A 4 -27.15 4.22 0.69
CA ARG A 4 -27.19 4.36 2.16
C ARG A 4 -25.85 3.98 2.80
N THR A 5 -25.22 2.90 2.33
CA THR A 5 -23.91 2.47 2.84
C THR A 5 -22.85 3.53 2.53
N VAL A 6 -22.85 4.09 1.30
CA VAL A 6 -21.92 5.15 0.89
C VAL A 6 -22.04 6.38 1.78
N ALA A 7 -23.27 6.85 2.03
CA ALA A 7 -23.50 8.00 2.89
C ALA A 7 -22.98 7.79 4.32
N HIS A 8 -23.22 6.60 4.92
CA HIS A 8 -22.70 6.30 6.26
C HIS A 8 -21.17 6.21 6.28
N ILE A 9 -20.56 5.64 5.23
CA ILE A 9 -19.09 5.60 5.11
C ILE A 9 -18.54 7.03 5.10
N ALA A 10 -19.08 7.89 4.26
CA ALA A 10 -18.64 9.28 4.14
C ALA A 10 -18.79 10.05 5.46
N GLU A 11 -19.92 9.89 6.16
CA GLU A 11 -20.17 10.44 7.49
C GLU A 11 -19.13 9.96 8.53
N ARG A 12 -18.90 8.62 8.61
CA ARG A 12 -17.94 8.05 9.57
C ARG A 12 -16.51 8.52 9.33
N ILE A 13 -16.11 8.64 8.05
CA ILE A 13 -14.79 9.17 7.67
C ILE A 13 -14.69 10.65 8.08
N ALA A 14 -15.71 11.45 7.79
CA ALA A 14 -15.69 12.88 8.11
C ALA A 14 -15.69 13.13 9.63
N ASP A 15 -16.44 12.36 10.42
CA ASP A 15 -16.45 12.45 11.88
C ASP A 15 -15.08 12.11 12.47
N HIS A 16 -14.46 11.03 11.98
CA HIS A 16 -13.11 10.66 12.37
C HIS A 16 -12.09 11.77 12.03
N ALA A 17 -12.16 12.30 10.82
CA ALA A 17 -11.28 13.38 10.37
C ALA A 17 -11.41 14.65 11.22
N ARG A 18 -12.63 15.04 11.60
CA ARG A 18 -12.89 16.20 12.49
C ARG A 18 -12.33 15.97 13.89
N GLU A 19 -12.62 14.81 14.49
CA GLU A 19 -12.18 14.49 15.86
C GLU A 19 -10.65 14.50 15.97
N HIS A 20 -9.97 13.94 14.97
CA HIS A 20 -8.52 13.84 14.96
C HIS A 20 -7.82 15.00 14.23
N ARG A 21 -8.58 15.96 13.69
CA ARG A 21 -8.06 17.11 12.94
C ARG A 21 -7.10 16.70 11.84
N LEU A 22 -7.49 15.68 11.07
CA LEU A 22 -6.67 15.17 9.99
C LEU A 22 -6.58 16.21 8.87
N GLU A 23 -5.36 16.52 8.44
CA GLU A 23 -5.15 17.41 7.29
C GLU A 23 -5.53 16.72 5.98
N VAL A 24 -5.25 15.42 5.87
CA VAL A 24 -5.51 14.60 4.68
C VAL A 24 -6.15 13.27 5.08
N VAL A 25 -7.17 12.86 4.34
CA VAL A 25 -7.77 11.53 4.41
C VAL A 25 -7.48 10.79 3.12
N HIS A 26 -6.86 9.61 3.24
CA HIS A 26 -6.61 8.73 2.10
C HIS A 26 -7.72 7.70 1.99
N VAL A 27 -8.42 7.69 0.86
CA VAL A 27 -9.42 6.67 0.54
C VAL A 27 -9.00 5.93 -0.73
N ILE A 28 -8.93 4.60 -0.65
CA ILE A 28 -8.56 3.77 -1.79
C ILE A 28 -9.73 2.87 -2.15
N MET A 29 -10.34 3.10 -3.31
CA MET A 29 -11.34 2.20 -3.86
C MET A 29 -10.63 0.91 -4.30
N HIS A 30 -10.95 -0.15 -3.62
CA HIS A 30 -10.34 -1.47 -3.76
C HIS A 30 -11.45 -2.54 -3.83
N GLY A 31 -11.09 -3.79 -3.86
CA GLY A 31 -12.01 -4.93 -3.90
C GLY A 31 -11.53 -5.93 -4.94
N GLY A 32 -12.38 -6.81 -5.43
CA GLY A 32 -12.00 -7.71 -6.50
C GLY A 32 -11.62 -6.94 -7.77
N GLU A 33 -12.54 -6.14 -8.30
CA GLU A 33 -12.30 -5.18 -9.37
C GLU A 33 -13.30 -4.01 -9.22
N PRO A 34 -12.83 -2.83 -8.79
CA PRO A 34 -13.72 -1.71 -8.49
C PRO A 34 -14.43 -1.12 -9.72
N LEU A 35 -13.85 -1.23 -10.93
CA LEU A 35 -14.48 -0.73 -12.16
C LEU A 35 -15.76 -1.47 -12.53
N LEU A 36 -16.00 -2.67 -11.97
CA LEU A 36 -17.27 -3.38 -12.14
C LEU A 36 -18.47 -2.62 -11.55
N ALA A 37 -18.22 -1.67 -10.65
CA ALA A 37 -19.29 -0.80 -10.12
C ALA A 37 -19.88 0.13 -11.18
N GLY A 38 -19.13 0.42 -12.25
CA GLY A 38 -19.49 1.36 -13.31
C GLY A 38 -19.20 2.83 -12.95
N PRO A 39 -19.03 3.70 -13.97
CA PRO A 39 -18.61 5.08 -13.79
C PRO A 39 -19.58 5.90 -12.95
N SER A 40 -20.88 5.76 -13.19
CA SER A 40 -21.92 6.53 -12.46
C SER A 40 -21.95 6.24 -10.96
N ARG A 41 -21.64 5.00 -10.53
CA ARG A 41 -21.60 4.64 -9.11
C ARG A 41 -20.33 5.14 -8.46
N LEU A 42 -19.18 5.03 -9.14
CA LEU A 42 -17.92 5.56 -8.65
C LEU A 42 -17.95 7.09 -8.55
N LYS A 43 -18.60 7.76 -9.51
CA LYS A 43 -18.86 9.20 -9.45
C LYS A 43 -19.61 9.58 -8.17
N ARG A 44 -20.75 8.93 -7.91
CA ARG A 44 -21.54 9.21 -6.69
C ARG A 44 -20.75 8.95 -5.41
N PHE A 45 -19.96 7.88 -5.38
CA PHE A 45 -19.11 7.59 -4.23
C PHE A 45 -18.09 8.72 -3.97
N ALA A 46 -17.44 9.22 -5.02
CA ALA A 46 -16.52 10.33 -4.91
C ALA A 46 -17.21 11.63 -4.45
N GLU A 47 -18.37 11.97 -5.06
CA GLU A 47 -19.15 13.17 -4.71
C GLU A 47 -19.61 13.16 -3.24
N GLU A 48 -20.03 12.00 -2.71
CA GLU A 48 -20.44 11.86 -1.29
C GLU A 48 -19.25 12.07 -0.33
N LEU A 49 -18.07 11.53 -0.68
CA LEU A 49 -16.87 11.75 0.13
C LEU A 49 -16.40 13.19 0.08
N GLU A 50 -16.38 13.80 -1.10
CA GLU A 50 -16.01 15.22 -1.26
C GLU A 50 -16.93 16.12 -0.45
N LEU A 51 -18.25 15.91 -0.53
CA LEU A 51 -19.24 16.65 0.21
C LEU A 51 -19.08 16.52 1.74
N ALA A 52 -18.83 15.30 2.22
CA ALA A 52 -18.69 15.03 3.65
C ALA A 52 -17.39 15.61 4.25
N LEU A 53 -16.33 15.70 3.43
CA LEU A 53 -15.01 16.19 3.83
C LEU A 53 -14.79 17.67 3.50
N ASP A 54 -15.74 18.35 2.83
CA ASP A 54 -15.62 19.76 2.51
C ASP A 54 -15.46 20.60 3.79
N GLY A 55 -14.43 21.46 3.83
CA GLY A 55 -14.06 22.24 5.00
C GLY A 55 -13.56 21.43 6.21
N VAL A 56 -13.40 20.09 6.09
CA VAL A 56 -12.94 19.22 7.16
C VAL A 56 -11.50 18.74 6.90
N SER A 57 -11.24 18.18 5.72
CA SER A 57 -9.96 17.54 5.40
C SER A 57 -9.77 17.47 3.90
N VAL A 58 -8.53 17.40 3.43
CA VAL A 58 -8.23 17.15 2.01
C VAL A 58 -8.45 15.66 1.72
N LEU A 59 -9.30 15.36 0.72
CA LEU A 59 -9.50 14.00 0.24
C LEU A 59 -8.41 13.61 -0.78
N ASP A 60 -7.61 12.59 -0.47
CA ASP A 60 -6.75 11.89 -1.44
C ASP A 60 -7.44 10.59 -1.86
N LEU A 61 -8.20 10.66 -2.95
CA LEU A 61 -9.00 9.54 -3.45
C LEU A 61 -8.23 8.77 -4.53
N ARG A 62 -8.14 7.47 -4.34
CA ARG A 62 -7.40 6.58 -5.24
C ARG A 62 -8.23 5.35 -5.61
N ILE A 63 -7.86 4.73 -6.73
CA ILE A 63 -8.41 3.45 -7.17
C ILE A 63 -7.29 2.54 -7.64
N HIS A 64 -7.34 1.26 -7.22
CA HIS A 64 -6.46 0.22 -7.73
C HIS A 64 -7.29 -0.75 -8.57
N THR A 65 -6.89 -0.94 -9.83
CA THR A 65 -7.65 -1.74 -10.81
C THR A 65 -6.73 -2.62 -11.65
N ASN A 66 -7.28 -3.70 -12.20
CA ASN A 66 -6.61 -4.48 -13.23
C ASN A 66 -6.57 -3.76 -14.60
N GLY A 67 -7.22 -2.62 -14.74
CA GLY A 67 -7.20 -1.76 -15.92
C GLY A 67 -8.05 -2.26 -17.11
N VAL A 68 -8.57 -3.48 -17.06
CA VAL A 68 -9.24 -4.11 -18.22
C VAL A 68 -10.49 -3.35 -18.69
N LEU A 69 -11.23 -2.75 -17.75
CA LEU A 69 -12.46 -2.01 -18.01
C LEU A 69 -12.25 -0.51 -18.11
N LEU A 70 -11.03 -0.01 -17.88
CA LEU A 70 -10.79 1.43 -17.88
C LEU A 70 -11.04 2.02 -19.29
N SER A 71 -11.93 3.00 -19.35
CA SER A 71 -12.33 3.71 -20.54
C SER A 71 -12.23 5.21 -20.35
N GLU A 72 -12.42 5.96 -21.41
CA GLU A 72 -12.47 7.42 -21.37
C GLU A 72 -13.58 7.93 -20.41
N GLU A 73 -14.76 7.30 -20.42
CA GLU A 73 -15.86 7.63 -19.52
C GLU A 73 -15.44 7.52 -18.02
N PHE A 74 -14.68 6.48 -17.65
CA PHE A 74 -14.11 6.39 -16.31
C PHE A 74 -13.09 7.48 -16.03
N CYS A 75 -12.23 7.77 -17.01
CA CYS A 75 -11.21 8.81 -16.84
C CYS A 75 -11.84 10.21 -16.68
N GLU A 76 -12.91 10.52 -17.39
CA GLU A 76 -13.65 11.79 -17.21
C GLU A 76 -14.25 11.91 -15.79
N VAL A 77 -14.82 10.84 -15.27
CA VAL A 77 -15.32 10.80 -13.88
C VAL A 77 -14.18 10.98 -12.89
N PHE A 78 -13.07 10.30 -13.09
CA PHE A 78 -11.92 10.35 -12.21
C PHE A 78 -11.21 11.71 -12.26
N ASP A 79 -11.17 12.35 -13.42
CA ASP A 79 -10.60 13.68 -13.58
C ASP A 79 -11.42 14.72 -12.82
N ALA A 80 -12.74 14.67 -12.96
CA ALA A 80 -13.65 15.57 -12.24
C ALA A 80 -13.51 15.47 -10.71
N ALA A 81 -13.22 14.27 -10.17
CA ALA A 81 -13.08 14.00 -8.74
C ALA A 81 -11.60 13.81 -8.31
N ASN A 82 -10.63 14.16 -9.15
CA ASN A 82 -9.20 14.03 -8.90
C ASN A 82 -8.76 12.64 -8.37
N VAL A 83 -9.40 11.57 -8.86
CA VAL A 83 -9.11 10.17 -8.44
C VAL A 83 -7.81 9.70 -9.07
N LYS A 84 -6.86 9.25 -8.26
CA LYS A 84 -5.58 8.71 -8.75
C LYS A 84 -5.70 7.22 -9.06
N VAL A 85 -5.24 6.81 -10.25
CA VAL A 85 -5.44 5.44 -10.77
C VAL A 85 -4.13 4.66 -10.75
N GLY A 86 -4.09 3.61 -9.94
CA GLY A 86 -3.02 2.60 -9.94
C GLY A 86 -3.44 1.38 -10.76
N ILE A 87 -2.59 0.96 -11.68
CA ILE A 87 -2.85 -0.18 -12.58
C ILE A 87 -2.02 -1.39 -12.15
N SER A 88 -2.66 -2.55 -12.09
CA SER A 88 -1.97 -3.82 -11.84
C SER A 88 -1.43 -4.42 -13.14
N LEU A 89 -0.11 -4.59 -13.24
CA LEU A 89 0.55 -5.22 -14.38
C LEU A 89 1.86 -5.89 -13.93
N ASP A 90 2.07 -7.16 -14.27
CA ASP A 90 3.19 -7.96 -13.73
C ASP A 90 4.44 -8.00 -14.66
N GLY A 91 4.59 -7.04 -15.55
CA GLY A 91 5.74 -6.93 -16.46
C GLY A 91 5.34 -6.90 -17.93
N ASP A 92 6.14 -7.55 -18.79
CA ASP A 92 5.82 -7.74 -20.19
C ASP A 92 4.65 -8.74 -20.39
N ARG A 93 4.27 -9.00 -21.65
CA ARG A 93 3.20 -9.96 -21.95
C ARG A 93 3.46 -11.34 -21.36
N VAL A 94 4.69 -11.84 -21.46
CA VAL A 94 5.04 -13.20 -21.02
C VAL A 94 4.89 -13.30 -19.50
N ALA A 95 5.40 -12.32 -18.78
CA ALA A 95 5.29 -12.22 -17.33
C ALA A 95 3.83 -12.06 -16.88
N ASN A 96 3.10 -11.12 -17.50
CA ASN A 96 1.71 -10.85 -17.16
C ASN A 96 0.79 -12.05 -17.39
N ASP A 97 0.97 -12.75 -18.50
CA ASP A 97 0.10 -13.87 -18.92
C ASP A 97 0.28 -15.13 -18.07
N ARG A 98 1.27 -15.17 -17.19
CA ARG A 98 1.41 -16.26 -16.21
C ARG A 98 0.27 -16.30 -15.19
N HIS A 99 -0.28 -15.13 -14.83
CA HIS A 99 -1.27 -15.01 -13.76
C HIS A 99 -2.49 -14.15 -14.10
N ARG A 100 -2.43 -13.31 -15.17
CA ARG A 100 -3.48 -12.36 -15.51
C ARG A 100 -4.15 -12.67 -16.85
N LEU A 101 -4.67 -13.88 -16.95
CA LEU A 101 -5.49 -14.31 -18.09
C LEU A 101 -6.98 -14.13 -17.77
N TYR A 102 -7.78 -13.94 -18.82
CA TYR A 102 -9.22 -14.10 -18.71
C TYR A 102 -9.60 -15.56 -18.41
N ALA A 103 -10.81 -15.79 -17.91
CA ALA A 103 -11.32 -17.13 -17.64
C ALA A 103 -11.31 -18.07 -18.88
N ASN A 104 -11.31 -17.50 -20.08
CA ASN A 104 -11.21 -18.25 -21.34
C ASN A 104 -9.75 -18.47 -21.82
N GLY A 105 -8.75 -18.16 -21.00
CA GLY A 105 -7.32 -18.32 -21.28
C GLY A 105 -6.71 -17.26 -22.19
N ARG A 106 -7.46 -16.23 -22.64
CA ARG A 106 -6.89 -15.14 -23.43
C ARG A 106 -6.14 -14.15 -22.55
N SER A 107 -5.09 -13.54 -23.10
CA SER A 107 -4.32 -12.49 -22.45
C SER A 107 -5.16 -11.23 -22.17
N SER A 108 -5.01 -10.66 -20.97
CA SER A 108 -5.55 -9.35 -20.63
C SER A 108 -4.62 -8.21 -21.03
N TYR A 109 -3.37 -8.50 -21.37
CA TYR A 109 -2.27 -7.55 -21.52
C TYR A 109 -2.57 -6.36 -22.44
N ASP A 110 -3.13 -6.62 -23.63
CA ASP A 110 -3.44 -5.55 -24.59
C ASP A 110 -4.49 -4.56 -24.08
N HIS A 111 -5.45 -5.02 -23.28
CA HIS A 111 -6.45 -4.14 -22.66
C HIS A 111 -5.80 -3.28 -21.56
N VAL A 112 -4.92 -3.88 -20.78
CA VAL A 112 -4.18 -3.14 -19.73
C VAL A 112 -3.24 -2.11 -20.34
N LEU A 113 -2.54 -2.44 -21.42
CA LEU A 113 -1.70 -1.46 -22.15
C LEU A 113 -2.52 -0.30 -22.73
N LYS A 114 -3.71 -0.56 -23.28
CA LYS A 114 -4.59 0.52 -23.76
C LYS A 114 -5.02 1.44 -22.60
N ALA A 115 -5.33 0.88 -21.43
CA ALA A 115 -5.66 1.64 -20.24
C ALA A 115 -4.49 2.53 -19.77
N ILE A 116 -3.28 1.98 -19.73
CA ILE A 116 -2.07 2.74 -19.35
C ILE A 116 -1.78 3.84 -20.37
N ASN A 117 -1.85 3.55 -21.67
CA ASN A 117 -1.65 4.57 -22.71
C ASN A 117 -2.70 5.68 -22.62
N LEU A 118 -3.97 5.35 -22.38
CA LEU A 118 -5.03 6.33 -22.16
C LEU A 118 -4.71 7.27 -21.00
N LEU A 119 -4.28 6.72 -19.86
CA LEU A 119 -3.86 7.51 -18.69
C LEU A 119 -2.64 8.37 -19.03
N ARG A 120 -1.58 7.77 -19.58
CA ARG A 120 -0.33 8.46 -19.86
C ARG A 120 -0.49 9.61 -20.85
N GLU A 121 -1.24 9.40 -21.94
CA GLU A 121 -1.31 10.32 -23.07
C GLU A 121 -2.39 11.39 -22.90
N ARG A 122 -3.53 11.05 -22.25
CA ARG A 122 -4.69 11.93 -22.18
C ARG A 122 -5.04 12.40 -20.75
N TYR A 123 -4.67 11.61 -19.74
CA TYR A 123 -5.00 11.89 -18.33
C TYR A 123 -3.79 11.67 -17.40
N PRO A 124 -2.61 12.27 -17.71
CA PRO A 124 -1.38 12.01 -16.95
C PRO A 124 -1.50 12.38 -15.46
N GLN A 125 -2.37 13.35 -15.11
CA GLN A 125 -2.65 13.76 -13.75
C GLN A 125 -3.36 12.68 -12.92
N LEU A 126 -4.04 11.73 -13.57
CA LEU A 126 -4.69 10.59 -12.89
C LEU A 126 -3.75 9.40 -12.70
N TYR A 127 -2.71 9.28 -13.53
CA TYR A 127 -1.84 8.12 -13.52
C TYR A 127 -0.99 8.07 -12.24
N ALA A 128 -1.32 7.16 -11.30
CA ALA A 128 -0.61 7.03 -10.03
C ALA A 128 0.57 6.06 -10.06
N GLY A 129 0.60 5.16 -11.04
CA GLY A 129 1.66 4.18 -11.21
C GLY A 129 1.18 2.76 -11.47
N VAL A 130 2.12 1.83 -11.39
CA VAL A 130 1.91 0.40 -11.66
C VAL A 130 2.22 -0.42 -10.41
N LEU A 131 1.35 -1.41 -10.11
CA LEU A 131 1.55 -2.41 -9.08
C LEU A 131 1.92 -3.73 -9.77
N CYS A 132 3.04 -4.31 -9.38
CA CYS A 132 3.57 -5.56 -9.93
C CYS A 132 3.73 -6.59 -8.81
N THR A 133 3.03 -7.73 -8.92
CA THR A 133 3.26 -8.85 -8.01
C THR A 133 4.50 -9.61 -8.47
N VAL A 134 5.44 -9.84 -7.55
CA VAL A 134 6.71 -10.52 -7.84
C VAL A 134 6.45 -11.99 -8.16
N ASP A 135 6.89 -12.43 -9.34
CA ASP A 135 6.99 -13.83 -9.70
C ASP A 135 8.46 -14.15 -10.05
N ILE A 136 9.13 -14.92 -9.21
CA ILE A 136 10.55 -15.22 -9.32
C ILE A 136 10.92 -16.08 -10.54
N LEU A 137 9.94 -16.61 -11.26
CA LEU A 137 10.16 -17.33 -12.53
C LEU A 137 10.28 -16.37 -13.73
N ASN A 138 9.92 -15.10 -13.57
CA ASN A 138 10.14 -14.08 -14.59
C ASN A 138 11.56 -13.50 -14.46
N ASP A 139 12.15 -13.07 -15.56
CA ASP A 139 13.40 -12.32 -15.51
C ASP A 139 13.17 -10.93 -14.90
N PRO A 140 13.82 -10.60 -13.77
CA PRO A 140 13.57 -9.36 -13.05
C PRO A 140 13.90 -8.10 -13.87
N VAL A 141 14.99 -8.15 -14.65
CA VAL A 141 15.43 -7.00 -15.45
C VAL A 141 14.49 -6.78 -16.63
N ALA A 142 14.01 -7.85 -17.26
CA ALA A 142 13.01 -7.76 -18.34
C ALA A 142 11.68 -7.18 -17.80
N VAL A 143 11.21 -7.63 -16.63
CA VAL A 143 10.01 -7.09 -15.95
C VAL A 143 10.20 -5.59 -15.66
N TYR A 144 11.30 -5.22 -15.02
CA TYR A 144 11.60 -3.82 -14.69
C TYR A 144 11.64 -2.94 -15.96
N THR A 145 12.36 -3.37 -16.98
CA THR A 145 12.50 -2.63 -18.23
C THR A 145 11.15 -2.45 -18.94
N ALA A 146 10.31 -3.51 -18.97
CA ALA A 146 8.98 -3.44 -19.56
C ALA A 146 8.07 -2.46 -18.82
N LEU A 147 8.12 -2.45 -17.48
CA LEU A 147 7.34 -1.51 -16.67
C LEU A 147 7.85 -0.07 -16.83
N LEU A 148 9.17 0.13 -16.85
CA LEU A 148 9.78 1.45 -17.03
C LEU A 148 9.40 2.07 -18.38
N ALA A 149 9.32 1.27 -19.44
CA ALA A 149 8.91 1.72 -20.78
C ALA A 149 7.48 2.29 -20.85
N LEU A 150 6.65 2.02 -19.84
CA LEU A 150 5.30 2.58 -19.71
C LEU A 150 5.29 3.96 -19.03
N GLU A 151 6.47 4.48 -18.68
CA GLU A 151 6.66 5.79 -18.04
C GLU A 151 5.73 6.03 -16.83
N PRO A 152 5.54 5.06 -15.91
CA PRO A 152 4.68 5.27 -14.77
C PRO A 152 5.34 6.26 -13.80
N PRO A 153 4.60 7.09 -13.08
CA PRO A 153 5.19 7.95 -12.05
C PRO A 153 5.79 7.16 -10.89
N ARG A 154 5.38 5.88 -10.72
CA ARG A 154 5.87 4.98 -9.68
C ARG A 154 5.66 3.52 -10.05
N ILE A 155 6.57 2.65 -9.62
CA ILE A 155 6.37 1.19 -9.58
C ILE A 155 6.29 0.74 -8.12
N ASP A 156 5.41 -0.22 -7.85
CA ASP A 156 5.31 -0.89 -6.57
C ASP A 156 5.43 -2.40 -6.76
N PHE A 157 6.53 -2.98 -6.31
CA PHE A 157 6.74 -4.41 -6.29
C PHE A 157 6.18 -5.01 -5.01
N LEU A 158 5.23 -5.93 -5.17
CA LEU A 158 4.51 -6.57 -4.07
C LEU A 158 4.94 -8.02 -3.94
N LEU A 159 5.39 -8.44 -2.76
CA LEU A 159 5.56 -9.85 -2.46
C LEU A 159 4.20 -10.55 -2.48
N PRO A 160 4.07 -11.74 -3.09
CA PRO A 160 2.83 -12.50 -3.06
C PRO A 160 2.29 -12.68 -1.64
N HIS A 161 0.99 -12.61 -1.47
CA HIS A 161 0.39 -12.95 -0.19
C HIS A 161 0.65 -14.42 0.13
N ALA A 162 1.22 -14.68 1.29
CA ALA A 162 1.65 -15.99 1.73
C ALA A 162 1.62 -16.11 3.26
N THR A 163 1.64 -17.32 3.76
CA THR A 163 1.74 -17.63 5.20
C THR A 163 2.69 -18.83 5.38
N TRP A 164 3.00 -19.18 6.60
CA TRP A 164 3.78 -20.41 6.88
C TRP A 164 3.02 -21.68 6.48
N ASP A 165 1.70 -21.67 6.52
CA ASP A 165 0.86 -22.81 6.08
C ASP A 165 0.66 -22.84 4.57
N ARG A 166 0.80 -21.70 3.92
CA ARG A 166 0.74 -21.52 2.46
C ARG A 166 1.90 -20.65 2.02
N PRO A 167 3.12 -21.23 1.96
CA PRO A 167 4.32 -20.48 1.58
C PRO A 167 4.21 -19.96 0.15
N PRO A 168 4.99 -18.94 -0.22
CA PRO A 168 4.93 -18.38 -1.57
C PRO A 168 5.41 -19.40 -2.61
N PRO A 169 5.02 -19.22 -3.90
CA PRO A 169 5.46 -20.12 -4.96
C PRO A 169 6.98 -20.29 -4.98
N HIS A 170 7.44 -21.53 -5.19
CA HIS A 170 8.87 -21.89 -5.25
C HIS A 170 9.69 -21.57 -3.98
N TRP A 171 9.01 -21.35 -2.86
CA TRP A 171 9.66 -21.09 -1.58
C TRP A 171 10.48 -22.29 -1.09
N VAL A 172 11.66 -22.01 -0.58
CA VAL A 172 12.52 -22.97 0.10
C VAL A 172 12.89 -22.41 1.47
N ALA A 173 12.84 -23.25 2.50
CA ALA A 173 13.19 -22.83 3.86
C ALA A 173 14.62 -22.26 3.91
N GLY A 174 14.76 -21.03 4.39
CA GLY A 174 16.04 -20.31 4.42
C GLY A 174 16.52 -19.80 3.06
N GLY A 175 15.76 -20.02 1.98
CA GLY A 175 16.06 -19.48 0.66
C GLY A 175 15.80 -17.97 0.57
N THR A 176 16.41 -17.33 -0.43
CA THR A 176 16.35 -15.86 -0.64
C THR A 176 15.97 -15.51 -2.08
N ALA A 177 15.17 -16.35 -2.75
CA ALA A 177 14.88 -16.19 -4.17
C ALA A 177 14.12 -14.89 -4.50
N TYR A 178 13.22 -14.46 -3.60
CA TYR A 178 12.51 -13.20 -3.75
C TYR A 178 13.43 -11.98 -3.53
N ALA A 179 14.33 -12.07 -2.55
CA ALA A 179 15.35 -11.03 -2.36
C ALA A 179 16.30 -10.97 -3.56
N ASP A 180 16.76 -12.12 -4.07
CA ASP A 180 17.66 -12.18 -5.23
C ASP A 180 17.05 -11.55 -6.47
N TRP A 181 15.75 -11.77 -6.67
CA TRP A 181 14.98 -11.16 -7.75
C TRP A 181 14.86 -9.64 -7.58
N LEU A 182 14.51 -9.17 -6.39
CA LEU A 182 14.37 -7.74 -6.07
C LEU A 182 15.72 -7.00 -6.09
N ILE A 183 16.81 -7.64 -5.63
CA ILE A 183 18.16 -7.08 -5.65
C ILE A 183 18.63 -6.81 -7.07
N LYS A 184 18.37 -7.73 -8.01
CA LYS A 184 18.71 -7.50 -9.43
C LYS A 184 18.00 -6.29 -10.00
N ILE A 185 16.72 -6.06 -9.63
CA ILE A 185 16.01 -4.85 -10.03
C ILE A 185 16.61 -3.62 -9.34
N TYR A 186 16.91 -3.71 -8.06
CA TYR A 186 17.50 -2.61 -7.31
C TYR A 186 18.83 -2.16 -7.92
N ASP A 187 19.71 -3.10 -8.20
CA ASP A 187 21.03 -2.84 -8.80
C ASP A 187 20.90 -2.20 -10.19
N GLN A 188 19.98 -2.70 -11.02
CA GLN A 188 19.69 -2.11 -12.34
C GLN A 188 19.10 -0.69 -12.17
N TRP A 189 18.14 -0.51 -11.29
CA TRP A 189 17.51 0.80 -11.02
C TRP A 189 18.53 1.85 -10.52
N VAL A 190 19.46 1.44 -9.66
CA VAL A 190 20.57 2.32 -9.22
C VAL A 190 21.52 2.62 -10.37
N SER A 191 21.88 1.62 -11.19
CA SER A 191 22.73 1.78 -12.37
C SER A 191 22.13 2.74 -13.41
N ASP A 192 20.80 2.70 -13.58
CA ASP A 192 20.04 3.58 -14.47
C ASP A 192 19.87 5.01 -13.90
N GLY A 193 20.42 5.29 -12.72
CA GLY A 193 20.33 6.60 -12.06
C GLY A 193 19.01 6.85 -11.33
N ARG A 194 18.26 5.80 -10.99
CA ARG A 194 16.97 5.87 -10.27
C ARG A 194 15.92 6.71 -11.02
N PRO A 195 15.57 6.32 -12.25
CA PRO A 195 14.76 7.16 -13.16
C PRO A 195 13.33 7.37 -12.66
N ILE A 196 12.84 6.52 -11.75
CA ILE A 196 11.45 6.50 -11.27
C ILE A 196 11.40 6.04 -9.81
N ALA A 197 10.37 6.46 -9.07
CA ALA A 197 10.15 6.00 -7.70
C ALA A 197 9.76 4.51 -7.66
N ILE A 198 10.41 3.73 -6.80
CA ILE A 198 10.02 2.33 -6.50
C ILE A 198 9.69 2.27 -5.01
N ARG A 199 8.38 2.14 -4.68
CA ARG A 199 7.86 2.31 -3.32
C ARG A 199 8.55 1.42 -2.28
N LEU A 200 8.81 0.17 -2.62
CA LEU A 200 9.48 -0.78 -1.73
C LEU A 200 10.89 -0.28 -1.34
N PHE A 201 11.71 0.08 -2.33
CA PHE A 201 13.08 0.55 -2.11
C PHE A 201 13.12 1.89 -1.40
N ASP A 202 12.24 2.82 -1.81
CA ASP A 202 12.09 4.12 -1.15
C ASP A 202 11.65 3.97 0.31
N SER A 203 10.82 2.96 0.62
CA SER A 203 10.40 2.69 2.00
C SER A 203 11.54 2.16 2.86
N ILE A 204 12.34 1.23 2.35
CA ILE A 204 13.54 0.75 3.06
C ILE A 204 14.49 1.92 3.33
N ALA A 205 14.78 2.71 2.31
CA ALA A 205 15.65 3.88 2.44
C ALA A 205 15.10 4.92 3.44
N SER A 206 13.79 5.17 3.42
CA SER A 206 13.12 6.11 4.35
C SER A 206 13.23 5.65 5.80
N VAL A 207 13.02 4.35 6.06
CA VAL A 207 13.16 3.79 7.42
C VAL A 207 14.60 3.89 7.89
N ALA A 208 15.58 3.57 7.04
CA ALA A 208 17.01 3.72 7.36
C ALA A 208 17.39 5.16 7.70
N MET A 209 16.74 6.15 7.08
CA MET A 209 16.92 7.57 7.37
C MET A 209 16.07 8.09 8.55
N GLY A 210 15.28 7.24 9.21
CA GLY A 210 14.44 7.63 10.34
C GLY A 210 13.15 8.40 9.97
N THR A 211 12.77 8.46 8.69
CA THR A 211 11.56 9.17 8.21
C THR A 211 10.32 8.29 8.13
N GLY A 212 10.45 7.00 8.49
CA GLY A 212 9.36 6.03 8.53
C GLY A 212 9.07 5.36 7.19
N SER A 213 8.27 4.28 7.26
CA SER A 213 7.87 3.50 6.08
C SER A 213 6.60 4.08 5.42
N LYS A 214 6.51 3.91 4.10
CA LYS A 214 5.32 4.21 3.29
C LYS A 214 4.52 2.97 2.94
N THR A 215 4.89 1.83 3.49
CA THR A 215 4.20 0.54 3.32
C THR A 215 4.00 -0.12 4.68
N GLU A 216 2.91 -0.86 4.82
CA GLU A 216 2.63 -1.67 6.01
C GLU A 216 3.55 -2.89 6.18
N SER A 217 4.32 -3.22 5.15
CA SER A 217 5.20 -4.40 5.14
C SER A 217 6.58 -4.16 5.73
N LEU A 218 6.91 -2.93 6.17
CA LEU A 218 8.23 -2.54 6.69
C LEU A 218 8.10 -1.55 7.84
N GLY A 219 9.03 -1.63 8.79
CA GLY A 219 9.12 -0.72 9.92
C GLY A 219 8.15 -1.04 11.07
N LEU A 220 8.27 -0.30 12.16
CA LEU A 220 7.47 -0.48 13.39
C LEU A 220 6.29 0.51 13.49
N LYS A 221 5.84 1.10 12.38
CA LYS A 221 4.70 2.02 12.38
C LYS A 221 3.41 1.23 12.64
N PRO A 222 2.50 1.69 13.53
CA PRO A 222 1.16 1.12 13.66
C PRO A 222 0.42 1.14 12.32
N SER A 223 -0.43 0.13 12.09
CA SER A 223 -1.33 0.16 10.94
C SER A 223 -2.36 1.27 11.14
N ASP A 224 -2.55 2.08 10.11
CA ASP A 224 -3.58 3.12 10.01
C ASP A 224 -4.63 2.79 8.94
N LEU A 225 -4.72 1.50 8.57
CA LEU A 225 -5.60 0.99 7.53
C LEU A 225 -6.81 0.28 8.14
N VAL A 226 -7.99 0.71 7.71
CA VAL A 226 -9.27 0.03 7.94
C VAL A 226 -9.92 -0.23 6.59
N VAL A 227 -10.41 -1.43 6.36
CA VAL A 227 -11.19 -1.78 5.17
C VAL A 227 -12.68 -1.69 5.51
N ILE A 228 -13.45 -1.16 4.58
CA ILE A 228 -14.93 -1.13 4.68
C ILE A 228 -15.49 -1.88 3.46
N GLU A 229 -16.13 -2.99 3.72
CA GLU A 229 -16.71 -3.84 2.69
C GLU A 229 -18.00 -3.24 2.10
N ALA A 230 -18.47 -3.80 0.99
CA ALA A 230 -19.62 -3.29 0.25
C ALA A 230 -20.95 -3.28 1.04
N ASP A 231 -21.05 -4.07 2.09
CA ASP A 231 -22.19 -4.13 3.02
C ASP A 231 -22.04 -3.21 4.23
N GLY A 232 -20.91 -2.51 4.35
CA GLY A 232 -20.57 -1.61 5.46
C GLY A 232 -19.82 -2.28 6.60
N THR A 233 -19.45 -3.55 6.49
CA THR A 233 -18.68 -4.26 7.50
C THR A 233 -17.26 -3.69 7.58
N TYR A 234 -16.77 -3.42 8.78
CA TYR A 234 -15.38 -3.07 9.02
C TYR A 234 -14.50 -4.32 9.05
N GLU A 235 -13.42 -4.27 8.32
CA GLU A 235 -12.38 -5.29 8.30
C GLU A 235 -11.00 -4.67 8.53
N GLN A 236 -10.09 -5.49 8.97
CA GLN A 236 -8.66 -5.21 8.97
C GLN A 236 -8.11 -5.31 7.54
N ALA A 237 -6.78 -5.22 7.38
CA ALA A 237 -6.15 -5.30 6.06
C ALA A 237 -6.56 -6.56 5.28
N ASP A 238 -6.87 -6.39 3.99
CA ASP A 238 -7.23 -7.47 3.05
C ASP A 238 -6.20 -8.60 2.97
N SER A 239 -4.93 -8.27 3.19
CA SER A 239 -3.84 -9.26 3.23
C SER A 239 -4.11 -10.41 4.21
N LEU A 240 -4.93 -10.19 5.24
CA LEU A 240 -5.28 -11.22 6.23
C LEU A 240 -6.21 -12.32 5.68
N LYS A 241 -6.89 -12.08 4.57
CA LYS A 241 -7.75 -13.09 3.92
C LYS A 241 -6.98 -14.37 3.54
N ILE A 242 -5.62 -14.30 3.44
CA ILE A 242 -4.77 -15.48 3.18
C ILE A 242 -4.56 -16.37 4.41
N ALA A 243 -4.72 -15.82 5.63
CA ALA A 243 -4.42 -16.55 6.87
C ALA A 243 -5.46 -17.65 7.14
N TYR A 244 -6.70 -17.27 7.32
CA TYR A 244 -7.85 -18.19 7.49
C TYR A 244 -9.15 -17.44 7.15
N ASP A 245 -10.23 -18.20 6.99
CA ASP A 245 -11.54 -17.62 6.69
C ASP A 245 -12.02 -16.74 7.85
N GLY A 246 -12.41 -15.49 7.55
CA GLY A 246 -12.81 -14.50 8.53
C GLY A 246 -11.66 -13.80 9.29
N ALA A 247 -10.39 -14.05 8.96
CA ALA A 247 -9.25 -13.44 9.64
C ALA A 247 -9.29 -11.90 9.71
N PRO A 248 -9.73 -11.16 8.69
CA PRO A 248 -9.84 -9.70 8.76
C PRO A 248 -11.06 -9.21 9.52
N ALA A 249 -12.07 -10.06 9.81
CA ALA A 249 -13.33 -9.64 10.38
C ALA A 249 -13.17 -8.98 11.76
N MET A 250 -13.83 -7.85 11.96
CA MET A 250 -13.84 -7.10 13.21
C MET A 250 -15.15 -7.26 13.98
N GLY A 251 -16.20 -7.82 13.35
CA GLY A 251 -17.53 -7.93 13.93
C GLY A 251 -18.23 -6.57 14.11
N MET A 252 -17.84 -5.55 13.33
CA MET A 252 -18.31 -4.17 13.40
C MET A 252 -18.84 -3.71 12.05
N ASN A 253 -19.74 -2.71 12.05
CA ASN A 253 -20.35 -2.19 10.83
C ASN A 253 -20.55 -0.66 10.93
N VAL A 254 -20.46 0.05 9.79
CA VAL A 254 -20.63 1.51 9.71
C VAL A 254 -22.00 2.01 10.20
N PHE A 255 -23.01 1.14 10.20
CA PHE A 255 -24.36 1.50 10.68
C PHE A 255 -24.45 1.59 12.20
N ASP A 256 -23.62 0.84 12.93
CA ASP A 256 -23.69 0.71 14.37
C ASP A 256 -22.48 1.30 15.09
N GLN A 257 -21.29 1.25 14.49
CA GLN A 257 -20.03 1.71 15.09
C GLN A 257 -19.41 2.86 14.29
N SER A 258 -18.68 3.71 15.01
CA SER A 258 -17.86 4.76 14.44
C SER A 258 -16.53 4.23 13.87
N LEU A 259 -15.90 4.99 12.97
CA LEU A 259 -14.55 4.68 12.51
C LEU A 259 -13.53 4.78 13.66
N ASN A 260 -13.78 5.62 14.68
CA ASN A 260 -12.95 5.69 15.87
C ASN A 260 -12.97 4.41 16.70
N GLU A 261 -14.11 3.74 16.80
CA GLU A 261 -14.20 2.43 17.45
C GLU A 261 -13.47 1.37 16.63
N ALA A 262 -13.65 1.38 15.31
CA ALA A 262 -12.93 0.48 14.40
C ALA A 262 -11.39 0.69 14.48
N ALA A 263 -10.91 1.93 14.52
CA ALA A 263 -9.50 2.25 14.64
C ALA A 263 -8.87 1.80 15.97
N ARG A 264 -9.67 1.68 17.03
CA ARG A 264 -9.23 1.14 18.35
C ARG A 264 -9.25 -0.38 18.43
N TYR A 265 -9.74 -1.05 17.40
CA TYR A 265 -9.72 -2.51 17.36
C TYR A 265 -8.28 -3.02 17.55
N PRO A 266 -8.02 -3.97 18.46
CA PRO A 266 -6.65 -4.40 18.78
C PRO A 266 -5.83 -4.83 17.58
N GLY A 267 -6.50 -5.36 16.57
CA GLY A 267 -5.89 -5.76 15.32
C GLY A 267 -5.55 -4.61 14.35
N VAL A 268 -5.98 -3.40 14.55
CA VAL A 268 -5.65 -2.23 13.72
C VAL A 268 -4.55 -1.40 14.37
N GLY A 269 -4.80 -0.83 15.54
CA GLY A 269 -3.86 0.07 16.21
C GLY A 269 -2.73 -0.61 16.98
N GLY A 270 -2.92 -1.85 17.42
CA GLY A 270 -2.02 -2.55 18.33
C GLY A 270 -0.92 -3.41 17.69
N ARG A 271 -0.90 -3.54 16.37
CA ARG A 271 -0.08 -4.57 15.71
C ARG A 271 1.37 -4.23 15.45
N LEU A 272 1.72 -2.94 15.30
CA LEU A 272 3.00 -2.50 14.77
C LEU A 272 3.45 -1.22 15.48
N GLY A 273 3.40 -0.98 16.66
CA GLY A 273 3.94 0.20 17.35
C GLY A 273 5.08 -0.15 18.29
N ASP A 274 5.17 -1.43 18.65
CA ASP A 274 6.09 -1.90 19.66
C ASP A 274 6.72 -3.24 19.22
N ALA A 275 8.05 -3.30 19.26
CA ALA A 275 8.80 -4.51 18.98
C ALA A 275 8.43 -5.66 19.93
N SER A 276 7.93 -5.38 21.14
CA SER A 276 7.51 -6.39 22.12
C SER A 276 6.35 -7.27 21.64
N MET A 277 5.58 -6.80 20.65
CA MET A 277 4.49 -7.55 20.02
C MET A 277 4.96 -8.51 18.93
N LEU A 278 6.24 -8.49 18.59
CA LEU A 278 6.83 -9.36 17.59
C LEU A 278 7.25 -10.72 18.20
N ALA A 279 7.46 -11.71 17.33
CA ALA A 279 8.12 -12.95 17.73
C ALA A 279 9.48 -12.67 18.38
N ARG A 280 9.90 -13.53 19.30
CA ARG A 280 11.18 -13.33 20.03
C ARG A 280 12.37 -13.20 19.10
N GLU A 281 12.42 -13.98 18.05
CA GLU A 281 13.47 -13.95 17.01
C GLU A 281 13.52 -12.57 16.31
N CYS A 282 12.36 -11.93 16.15
CA CYS A 282 12.28 -10.59 15.57
C CYS A 282 12.71 -9.52 16.57
N GLN A 283 12.40 -9.68 17.87
CA GLN A 283 12.79 -8.74 18.92
C GLN A 283 14.33 -8.68 19.08
N GLU A 284 15.00 -9.82 18.94
CA GLU A 284 16.45 -9.97 19.04
C GLU A 284 17.17 -9.68 17.70
N CYS A 285 16.42 -9.41 16.60
CA CYS A 285 16.97 -9.22 15.26
C CYS A 285 17.58 -7.81 15.08
N PRO A 286 18.78 -7.69 14.50
CA PRO A 286 19.39 -6.38 14.23
C PRO A 286 18.58 -5.51 13.25
N LEU A 287 17.68 -6.10 12.46
CA LEU A 287 16.82 -5.41 11.51
C LEU A 287 15.41 -5.12 12.05
N VAL A 288 15.16 -5.29 13.35
CA VAL A 288 13.82 -5.15 13.92
C VAL A 288 13.17 -3.80 13.57
N THR A 289 13.93 -2.72 13.63
CA THR A 289 13.44 -1.36 13.32
C THR A 289 13.11 -1.19 11.85
N SER A 290 13.96 -1.70 10.95
CA SER A 290 13.77 -1.56 9.50
C SER A 290 12.74 -2.54 8.96
N CYS A 291 12.76 -3.79 9.43
CA CYS A 291 11.87 -4.85 8.97
C CYS A 291 10.48 -4.78 9.63
N GLY A 292 10.41 -4.50 10.94
CA GLY A 292 9.16 -4.54 11.71
C GLY A 292 8.48 -5.92 11.73
N GLY A 293 9.20 -7.00 11.36
CA GLY A 293 8.69 -8.35 11.20
C GLY A 293 7.96 -8.61 9.88
N GLY A 294 8.05 -7.70 8.90
CA GLY A 294 7.38 -7.81 7.60
C GLY A 294 5.86 -7.64 7.66
N LEU A 295 5.17 -7.87 6.54
CA LEU A 295 3.71 -7.79 6.48
C LEU A 295 3.07 -8.76 7.49
N TYR A 296 2.08 -8.28 8.23
CA TYR A 296 1.48 -9.03 9.33
C TYR A 296 0.91 -10.38 8.89
N ALA A 297 0.19 -10.44 7.77
CA ALA A 297 -0.36 -11.67 7.22
C ALA A 297 0.72 -12.74 6.96
N HIS A 298 1.93 -12.33 6.59
CA HIS A 298 3.05 -13.24 6.29
C HIS A 298 3.61 -13.95 7.53
N ARG A 299 3.17 -13.58 8.72
CA ARG A 299 3.58 -14.20 9.99
C ARG A 299 2.69 -15.37 10.41
N TYR A 300 1.51 -15.49 9.79
CA TYR A 300 0.52 -16.47 10.22
C TYR A 300 0.99 -17.91 10.06
N ARG A 301 0.74 -18.71 11.11
CA ARG A 301 0.94 -20.16 11.16
C ARG A 301 -0.09 -20.78 12.09
N THR A 302 -0.73 -21.86 11.67
CA THR A 302 -1.64 -22.63 12.51
C THR A 302 -0.94 -23.08 13.80
N GLY A 303 -1.59 -22.83 14.95
CA GLY A 303 -1.10 -23.19 16.27
C GLY A 303 -0.20 -22.16 16.96
N THR A 304 0.35 -21.18 16.23
CA THR A 304 1.13 -20.06 16.78
C THR A 304 0.63 -18.71 16.28
N ASP A 305 -0.44 -18.70 15.49
CA ASP A 305 -1.09 -17.55 14.91
C ASP A 305 -0.08 -16.58 14.25
N PHE A 306 -0.01 -15.35 14.68
CA PHE A 306 0.90 -14.32 14.14
C PHE A 306 2.19 -14.13 14.95
N ALA A 307 2.43 -14.98 15.95
CA ALA A 307 3.62 -14.93 16.80
C ALA A 307 4.84 -15.60 16.14
N ASN A 308 5.06 -15.31 14.85
CA ASN A 308 6.17 -15.85 14.07
C ASN A 308 6.87 -14.73 13.28
N PRO A 309 8.14 -14.91 12.87
CA PRO A 309 8.73 -14.12 11.81
C PRO A 309 7.92 -14.24 10.51
N SER A 310 8.06 -13.28 9.61
CA SER A 310 7.50 -13.39 8.25
C SER A 310 7.98 -14.65 7.54
N VAL A 311 7.15 -15.29 6.72
CA VAL A 311 7.55 -16.38 5.83
C VAL A 311 8.66 -15.93 4.85
N TYR A 312 8.77 -14.62 4.59
CA TYR A 312 9.85 -13.98 3.82
C TYR A 312 11.01 -13.48 4.68
N CYS A 313 11.16 -13.97 5.92
CA CYS A 313 12.20 -13.48 6.84
C CYS A 313 13.60 -13.52 6.22
N SER A 314 13.98 -14.61 5.56
CA SER A 314 15.30 -14.74 4.91
C SER A 314 15.48 -13.75 3.76
N ASP A 315 14.41 -13.50 2.99
CA ASP A 315 14.43 -12.54 1.90
C ASP A 315 14.59 -11.10 2.42
N LEU A 316 13.80 -10.72 3.42
CA LEU A 316 13.88 -9.39 4.04
C LEU A 316 15.22 -9.16 4.72
N PHE A 317 15.77 -10.19 5.38
CA PHE A 317 17.08 -10.14 6.03
C PHE A 317 18.22 -9.91 5.04
N LYS A 318 18.08 -10.33 3.79
CA LYS A 318 19.04 -10.10 2.71
C LYS A 318 18.80 -8.78 1.99
N LEU A 319 17.55 -8.47 1.63
CA LEU A 319 17.18 -7.30 0.83
C LEU A 319 17.43 -5.99 1.59
N ILE A 320 16.98 -5.90 2.84
CA ILE A 320 17.03 -4.65 3.60
C ILE A 320 18.47 -4.11 3.73
N PRO A 321 19.45 -4.89 4.22
CA PRO A 321 20.82 -4.40 4.32
C PRO A 321 21.43 -4.02 2.97
N HIS A 322 21.09 -4.75 1.88
CA HIS A 322 21.58 -4.41 0.53
C HIS A 322 21.13 -3.01 0.10
N VAL A 323 19.86 -2.67 0.32
CA VAL A 323 19.32 -1.33 0.00
C VAL A 323 19.86 -0.26 0.96
N GLU A 324 19.95 -0.55 2.26
CA GLU A 324 20.45 0.39 3.29
C GLU A 324 21.90 0.77 3.05
N GLN A 325 22.76 -0.19 2.71
CA GLN A 325 24.19 0.03 2.48
C GLN A 325 24.43 1.08 1.38
N GLU A 326 23.70 1.00 0.29
CA GLU A 326 23.80 1.98 -0.80
C GLU A 326 23.15 3.33 -0.44
N THR A 327 22.17 3.34 0.46
CA THR A 327 21.49 4.55 0.91
C THR A 327 22.34 5.36 1.89
N ILE A 328 22.90 4.71 2.90
CA ILE A 328 23.70 5.34 3.95
C ILE A 328 25.09 5.74 3.42
N GLY A 329 25.66 4.94 2.52
CA GLY A 329 26.97 5.22 1.91
C GLY A 329 26.99 6.40 0.93
N ARG A 330 25.80 6.90 0.47
CA ARG A 330 25.67 7.98 -0.51
C ARG A 330 24.56 8.99 -0.15
N PRO A 331 24.67 9.74 0.97
CA PRO A 331 23.58 10.60 1.45
C PRO A 331 23.17 11.74 0.51
N HIS A 332 23.93 12.00 -0.57
CA HIS A 332 23.68 13.11 -1.49
C HIS A 332 23.03 12.73 -2.84
N MET A 333 22.64 11.47 -3.04
CA MET A 333 22.09 11.02 -4.34
C MET A 333 20.56 10.98 -4.44
N PHE A 334 19.82 11.40 -3.40
CA PHE A 334 18.37 11.63 -3.55
C PHE A 334 18.16 13.03 -4.14
N PRO A 335 17.45 13.18 -5.27
CA PRO A 335 17.11 14.51 -5.77
C PRO A 335 16.30 15.24 -4.69
N LEU A 336 16.64 16.51 -4.41
CA LEU A 336 15.95 17.34 -3.41
C LEU A 336 14.42 17.46 -3.66
N SER A 337 13.97 17.20 -4.87
CA SER A 337 12.56 17.06 -5.24
C SER A 337 11.89 15.82 -4.59
N ALA A 338 12.60 14.70 -4.48
CA ALA A 338 12.09 13.52 -3.79
C ALA A 338 12.00 13.76 -2.28
N LEU A 339 12.97 14.47 -1.70
CA LEU A 339 12.95 14.88 -0.29
C LEU A 339 11.80 15.87 0.03
N ARG A 340 11.44 16.77 -0.88
CA ARG A 340 10.30 17.68 -0.68
C ARG A 340 8.94 16.97 -0.73
N VAL A 341 8.78 15.95 -1.57
CA VAL A 341 7.58 15.09 -1.55
C VAL A 341 7.54 14.22 -0.28
N LEU A 342 8.71 13.87 0.27
CA LEU A 342 8.83 13.09 1.50
C LEU A 342 8.65 13.94 2.77
N ALA A 343 9.07 15.21 2.76
CA ALA A 343 9.00 16.13 3.90
C ALA A 343 7.72 16.98 3.95
N GLY A 344 6.91 16.99 2.90
CA GLY A 344 5.66 17.79 2.82
C GLY A 344 4.52 17.29 3.71
N ALA A 345 4.70 16.15 4.41
CA ALA A 345 3.72 15.60 5.35
C ALA A 345 4.10 15.76 6.83
N GLU A 346 5.24 16.34 7.17
CA GLU A 346 5.72 16.46 8.57
C GLU A 346 6.13 17.89 8.94
N GLY A 347 5.29 18.86 8.69
CA GLY A 347 5.58 20.24 9.01
C GLY A 347 4.65 20.92 10.00
N ALA A 348 4.43 20.41 11.21
CA ALA A 348 4.00 21.27 12.34
C ALA A 348 4.00 20.51 13.68
N ARG A 349 5.16 20.11 14.18
CA ARG A 349 5.28 19.93 15.64
C ARG A 349 5.45 21.31 16.27
N ARG A 350 4.35 21.94 16.73
CA ARG A 350 4.42 23.05 17.67
C ARG A 350 4.97 22.53 18.99
N ARG A 351 6.07 23.13 19.45
CA ARG A 351 6.60 22.92 20.81
C ARG A 351 5.49 23.21 21.84
N PRO A 352 5.40 22.43 22.93
CA PRO A 352 4.51 22.80 24.04
C PRO A 352 4.94 24.16 24.58
N ARG A 353 3.99 25.10 24.73
CA ARG A 353 4.21 26.34 25.45
C ARG A 353 4.36 25.98 26.93
N ASP A 354 5.45 26.37 27.53
CA ASP A 354 5.69 26.32 28.95
C ASP A 354 4.56 27.00 29.70
N PHE A 355 3.88 26.23 30.55
CA PHE A 355 2.83 26.71 31.45
C PHE A 355 3.53 27.36 32.64
N VAL A 356 3.56 28.69 32.67
CA VAL A 356 3.99 29.44 33.87
C VAL A 356 2.76 29.66 34.76
N PRO A 357 2.73 29.17 36.00
CA PRO A 357 1.64 29.43 36.92
C PRO A 357 1.71 30.90 37.38
N ARG A 358 0.64 31.65 37.16
CA ARG A 358 0.46 32.96 37.80
C ARG A 358 0.10 32.76 39.28
N ASN A 359 0.97 33.18 40.17
CA ASN A 359 0.66 33.33 41.58
C ASN A 359 -0.34 34.49 41.75
N SER A 360 -1.38 34.18 42.50
CA SER A 360 -2.35 35.11 43.05
C SER A 360 -1.72 35.93 44.18
N ALA A 361 -1.84 37.20 44.12
CA ALA A 361 -1.98 38.09 45.29
C ALA A 361 -3.18 39.02 45.02
#